data_864b77c31df121d8c9bbcabb214d4b26
#
_entry.id   864b77c31df121d8c9bbcabb214d4b26
#
_cell.length_a   1.000
_cell.length_b   1.000
_cell.length_c   1.000
_cell.angle_alpha   90.00
_cell.angle_beta   90.00
_cell.angle_gamma   90.00
#
_symmetry.space_group_name_H-M   'P 1'
#
loop_
_entity.id
_entity.type
_entity.pdbx_description
1 polymer ?
#
loop_
_entity_poly.entity_id
_entity_poly.type
_entity_poly.pdbx_seq_one_letter_code
_entity_poly.pdbx_strand_id
1 'polypeptide(L)'
;MRLRTFALVLFLLTCGVALAQDRSKPAVKNISVYAELMKAPKKAVARRNPLATDPDAVAAGGKLFSLHCAECHGEMAEGTKKAPSLFADEVQRATPGTLFWLLTNGVVRRGMPVWSKLPEAQRWQLVSFIKSMTPTSKPADAEQPHSAQR
;
A
#
# COMPACT_ATOMS: atom_id res chain seq x y z
N MET A 1 16.91 -23.76 62.11
CA MET A 1 15.66 -23.53 61.36
C MET A 1 15.68 -22.14 60.70
N ARG A 2 16.70 -21.68 60.01
CA ARG A 2 16.74 -20.33 59.35
C ARG A 2 17.30 -20.38 57.91
N LEU A 3 17.54 -21.55 57.34
CA LEU A 3 18.17 -21.68 55.99
C LEU A 3 17.17 -22.08 54.89
N ARG A 4 15.91 -22.41 55.22
CA ARG A 4 14.90 -22.85 54.22
C ARG A 4 13.98 -21.73 53.72
N THR A 5 14.00 -20.58 54.33
CA THR A 5 13.18 -19.43 53.93
C THR A 5 13.84 -18.51 52.89
N PHE A 6 15.15 -18.56 52.75
CA PHE A 6 15.88 -17.74 51.74
C PHE A 6 15.82 -18.33 50.30
N ALA A 7 15.62 -19.62 50.18
CA ALA A 7 15.59 -20.27 48.85
C ALA A 7 14.25 -20.05 48.11
N LEU A 8 13.17 -19.78 48.86
CA LEU A 8 11.82 -19.60 48.26
C LEU A 8 11.56 -18.18 47.76
N VAL A 9 12.28 -17.18 48.28
CA VAL A 9 12.15 -15.78 47.85
C VAL A 9 12.94 -15.51 46.58
N LEU A 10 14.05 -16.24 46.34
CA LEU A 10 14.89 -16.09 45.15
C LEU A 10 14.25 -16.71 43.91
N PHE A 11 13.32 -17.66 44.05
CA PHE A 11 12.66 -18.34 42.93
C PHE A 11 11.47 -17.57 42.36
N LEU A 12 10.94 -16.60 43.06
CA LEU A 12 9.79 -15.79 42.62
C LEU A 12 10.21 -14.51 41.88
N LEU A 13 11.50 -14.16 41.86
CA LEU A 13 12.00 -12.96 41.19
C LEU A 13 12.49 -13.22 39.76
N THR A 14 12.53 -14.45 39.29
CA THR A 14 13.02 -14.78 37.93
C THR A 14 11.90 -15.04 36.90
N CYS A 15 10.63 -14.96 37.28
CA CYS A 15 9.49 -15.27 36.38
C CYS A 15 8.81 -14.01 35.83
N GLY A 16 9.54 -12.91 35.62
CA GLY A 16 8.97 -11.61 35.21
C GLY A 16 9.61 -10.99 33.97
N VAL A 17 10.42 -11.72 33.19
CA VAL A 17 10.80 -11.25 31.85
C VAL A 17 9.74 -11.72 30.86
N ALA A 18 8.60 -11.00 30.88
CA ALA A 18 7.60 -11.13 29.85
C ALA A 18 8.24 -10.74 28.53
N LEU A 19 8.20 -11.68 27.60
CA LEU A 19 8.53 -11.56 26.18
C LEU A 19 7.73 -10.36 25.60
N ALA A 20 8.31 -9.18 25.62
CA ALA A 20 7.91 -8.10 24.73
C ALA A 20 8.25 -8.57 23.32
N GLN A 21 7.32 -9.28 22.69
CA GLN A 21 7.42 -9.60 21.27
C GLN A 21 7.34 -8.28 20.53
N ASP A 22 8.50 -7.86 20.04
CA ASP A 22 8.65 -6.76 19.11
C ASP A 22 7.75 -7.00 17.88
N ARG A 23 6.56 -6.38 17.88
CA ARG A 23 5.62 -6.37 16.77
C ARG A 23 6.00 -5.36 15.69
N SER A 24 7.18 -4.80 15.74
CA SER A 24 7.63 -3.73 14.83
C SER A 24 8.47 -4.22 13.66
N LYS A 25 8.38 -5.49 13.25
CA LYS A 25 8.93 -5.89 11.95
C LYS A 25 7.89 -5.61 10.86
N PRO A 26 7.98 -4.48 10.12
CA PRO A 26 7.24 -4.35 8.88
C PRO A 26 7.70 -5.50 7.99
N ALA A 27 6.74 -6.19 7.42
CA ALA A 27 7.01 -7.40 6.65
C ALA A 27 7.99 -7.09 5.51
N VAL A 28 9.24 -7.50 5.66
CA VAL A 28 10.34 -7.39 4.67
C VAL A 28 9.91 -7.94 3.29
N LYS A 29 8.87 -8.75 3.26
CA LYS A 29 8.30 -9.33 2.05
C LYS A 29 7.67 -8.29 1.11
N ASN A 30 7.20 -7.15 1.62
CA ASN A 30 6.52 -6.13 0.82
C ASN A 30 7.48 -5.20 0.09
N ILE A 31 8.65 -4.89 0.66
CA ILE A 31 9.66 -4.02 0.05
C ILE A 31 10.11 -4.57 -1.31
N SER A 32 10.26 -5.89 -1.47
CA SER A 32 10.72 -6.48 -2.72
C SER A 32 9.69 -6.39 -3.85
N VAL A 33 8.38 -6.31 -3.53
CA VAL A 33 7.31 -6.23 -4.53
C VAL A 33 7.25 -4.83 -5.14
N TYR A 34 7.44 -3.79 -4.33
CA TYR A 34 7.40 -2.39 -4.76
C TYR A 34 8.78 -1.84 -5.18
N ALA A 35 9.84 -2.65 -5.11
CA ALA A 35 11.20 -2.24 -5.50
C ALA A 35 11.30 -1.76 -6.96
N GLU A 36 10.36 -2.17 -7.81
CA GLU A 36 10.32 -1.71 -9.22
C GLU A 36 10.04 -0.21 -9.33
N LEU A 37 9.30 0.39 -8.38
CA LEU A 37 9.05 1.83 -8.34
C LEU A 37 10.35 2.64 -8.20
N MET A 38 11.34 2.10 -7.48
CA MET A 38 12.63 2.74 -7.26
C MET A 38 13.53 2.75 -8.50
N LYS A 39 13.18 1.99 -9.53
CA LYS A 39 13.95 1.91 -10.79
C LYS A 39 13.59 3.02 -11.77
N ALA A 40 12.55 3.81 -11.49
CA ALA A 40 12.18 4.90 -12.36
C ALA A 40 13.32 5.93 -12.49
N PRO A 41 13.76 6.26 -13.72
CA PRO A 41 14.83 7.23 -13.92
C PRO A 41 14.39 8.63 -13.48
N LYS A 42 15.33 9.47 -13.05
CA LYS A 42 15.05 10.82 -12.55
C LYS A 42 14.14 11.63 -13.47
N LYS A 43 14.34 11.52 -14.80
CA LYS A 43 13.50 12.20 -15.80
C LYS A 43 12.03 11.74 -15.74
N ALA A 44 11.79 10.45 -15.49
CA ALA A 44 10.43 9.93 -15.33
C ALA A 44 9.82 10.40 -14.00
N VAL A 45 10.57 10.30 -12.91
CA VAL A 45 10.14 10.77 -11.57
C VAL A 45 9.68 12.23 -11.59
N ALA A 46 10.36 13.08 -12.37
CA ALA A 46 10.06 14.51 -12.47
C ALA A 46 8.83 14.82 -13.37
N ARG A 47 8.28 13.85 -14.10
CA ARG A 47 7.11 14.10 -14.95
C ARG A 47 5.88 14.36 -14.08
N ARG A 48 5.15 15.41 -14.43
CA ARG A 48 3.85 15.73 -13.83
C ARG A 48 2.72 15.11 -14.65
N ASN A 49 1.64 14.74 -14.00
CA ASN A 49 0.44 14.30 -14.70
C ASN A 49 -0.29 15.55 -15.27
N PRO A 50 -0.45 15.64 -16.60
CA PRO A 50 -1.16 16.76 -17.21
C PRO A 50 -2.66 16.77 -16.90
N LEU A 51 -3.21 15.64 -16.44
CA LEU A 51 -4.62 15.45 -16.08
C LEU A 51 -4.85 15.45 -14.55
N ALA A 52 -3.91 15.99 -13.78
CA ALA A 52 -3.98 15.91 -12.30
C ALA A 52 -5.19 16.64 -11.69
N THR A 53 -5.72 17.64 -12.38
CA THR A 53 -6.87 18.44 -11.94
C THR A 53 -8.14 18.15 -12.72
N ASP A 54 -8.12 17.17 -13.60
CA ASP A 54 -9.26 16.78 -14.42
C ASP A 54 -10.07 15.68 -13.70
N PRO A 55 -11.30 15.98 -13.22
CA PRO A 55 -12.15 15.00 -12.55
C PRO A 55 -12.59 13.86 -13.47
N ASP A 56 -12.75 14.13 -14.76
CA ASP A 56 -13.15 13.11 -15.74
C ASP A 56 -12.01 12.11 -15.96
N ALA A 57 -10.76 12.52 -15.78
CA ALA A 57 -9.62 11.62 -15.87
C ALA A 57 -9.64 10.53 -14.82
N VAL A 58 -10.14 10.79 -13.62
CA VAL A 58 -10.27 9.79 -12.56
C VAL A 58 -11.34 8.76 -12.93
N ALA A 59 -12.50 9.22 -13.41
CA ALA A 59 -13.59 8.33 -13.81
C ALA A 59 -13.20 7.45 -15.03
N ALA A 60 -12.54 8.06 -16.03
CA ALA A 60 -12.02 7.32 -17.20
C ALA A 60 -10.94 6.32 -16.79
N GLY A 61 -10.04 6.70 -15.89
CA GLY A 61 -9.01 5.84 -15.34
C GLY A 61 -9.58 4.63 -14.61
N GLY A 62 -10.67 4.82 -13.85
CA GLY A 62 -11.39 3.73 -13.18
C GLY A 62 -11.94 2.70 -14.17
N LYS A 63 -12.55 3.15 -15.27
CA LYS A 63 -13.02 2.26 -16.35
C LYS A 63 -11.86 1.47 -16.97
N LEU A 64 -10.75 2.14 -17.27
CA LEU A 64 -9.56 1.48 -17.81
C LEU A 64 -8.96 0.48 -16.82
N PHE A 65 -8.96 0.81 -15.54
CA PHE A 65 -8.50 -0.08 -14.48
C PHE A 65 -9.34 -1.36 -14.43
N SER A 66 -10.67 -1.25 -14.44
CA SER A 66 -11.57 -2.41 -14.44
C SER A 66 -11.35 -3.31 -15.66
N LEU A 67 -11.07 -2.72 -16.83
CA LEU A 67 -10.87 -3.47 -18.07
C LEU A 67 -9.49 -4.18 -18.14
N HIS A 68 -8.45 -3.59 -17.55
CA HIS A 68 -7.08 -4.00 -17.83
C HIS A 68 -6.28 -4.43 -16.61
N CYS A 69 -6.70 -4.04 -15.41
CA CYS A 69 -5.88 -4.16 -14.20
C CYS A 69 -6.55 -5.00 -13.11
N ALA A 70 -7.89 -4.93 -12.99
CA ALA A 70 -8.65 -5.52 -11.89
C ALA A 70 -8.46 -7.04 -11.78
N GLU A 71 -8.34 -7.76 -12.90
CA GLU A 71 -8.11 -9.22 -12.87
C GLU A 71 -6.90 -9.62 -12.01
N CYS A 72 -5.86 -8.79 -11.99
CA CYS A 72 -4.66 -9.06 -11.22
C CYS A 72 -4.61 -8.30 -9.91
N HIS A 73 -5.01 -7.01 -9.91
CA HIS A 73 -4.89 -6.13 -8.74
C HIS A 73 -6.10 -6.17 -7.81
N GLY A 74 -7.16 -6.91 -8.15
CA GLY A 74 -8.44 -6.89 -7.45
C GLY A 74 -9.35 -5.79 -7.97
N GLU A 75 -10.67 -5.99 -7.87
CA GLU A 75 -11.67 -5.03 -8.41
C GLU A 75 -11.60 -3.67 -7.73
N MET A 76 -11.24 -3.67 -6.46
CA MET A 76 -11.02 -2.46 -5.66
C MET A 76 -9.54 -2.10 -5.52
N ALA A 77 -8.64 -2.70 -6.32
CA ALA A 77 -7.20 -2.49 -6.27
C ALA A 77 -6.52 -2.92 -4.95
N GLU A 78 -7.18 -3.75 -4.17
CA GLU A 78 -6.72 -4.28 -2.87
C GLU A 78 -5.54 -5.23 -2.99
N GLY A 79 -5.23 -5.69 -4.20
CA GLY A 79 -4.21 -6.68 -4.46
C GLY A 79 -4.74 -8.11 -4.37
N THR A 80 -4.03 -9.03 -5.02
CA THR A 80 -4.31 -10.46 -5.03
C THR A 80 -3.02 -11.27 -4.88
N LYS A 81 -3.11 -12.60 -5.05
CA LYS A 81 -1.90 -13.42 -5.18
C LYS A 81 -1.10 -13.13 -6.46
N LYS A 82 -1.75 -12.55 -7.50
CA LYS A 82 -1.12 -12.23 -8.78
C LYS A 82 -0.38 -10.89 -8.76
N ALA A 83 -0.94 -9.89 -8.07
CA ALA A 83 -0.39 -8.54 -8.07
C ALA A 83 -0.60 -7.84 -6.72
N PRO A 84 0.29 -6.88 -6.36
CA PRO A 84 0.22 -6.19 -5.07
C PRO A 84 -0.94 -5.19 -5.01
N SER A 85 -1.31 -4.80 -3.78
CA SER A 85 -2.25 -3.71 -3.52
C SER A 85 -1.75 -2.38 -4.06
N LEU A 86 -2.63 -1.61 -4.67
CA LEU A 86 -2.33 -0.24 -5.11
C LEU A 86 -2.63 0.81 -4.03
N PHE A 87 -3.25 0.40 -2.90
CA PHE A 87 -3.38 1.25 -1.71
C PHE A 87 -2.09 1.33 -0.89
N ALA A 88 -1.09 0.50 -1.19
CA ALA A 88 0.13 0.49 -0.42
C ALA A 88 0.82 1.85 -0.43
N ASP A 89 1.38 2.21 0.70
CA ASP A 89 2.08 3.47 0.93
C ASP A 89 3.16 3.77 -0.12
N GLU A 90 3.88 2.73 -0.57
CA GLU A 90 4.92 2.85 -1.60
C GLU A 90 4.34 3.33 -2.93
N VAL A 91 3.15 2.84 -3.30
CA VAL A 91 2.43 3.27 -4.51
C VAL A 91 1.88 4.68 -4.33
N GLN A 92 1.25 4.95 -3.18
CA GLN A 92 0.61 6.22 -2.92
C GLN A 92 1.62 7.37 -2.72
N ARG A 93 2.83 7.07 -2.23
CA ARG A 93 3.94 8.05 -2.16
C ARG A 93 4.74 8.18 -3.45
N ALA A 94 4.64 7.23 -4.37
CA ALA A 94 5.31 7.33 -5.67
C ALA A 94 4.82 8.55 -6.46
N THR A 95 5.73 9.23 -7.18
CA THR A 95 5.32 10.34 -8.02
C THR A 95 4.43 9.88 -9.18
N PRO A 96 3.54 10.73 -9.71
CA PRO A 96 2.75 10.41 -10.89
C PRO A 96 3.61 9.92 -12.06
N GLY A 97 4.77 10.56 -12.25
CA GLY A 97 5.71 10.17 -13.32
C GLY A 97 6.34 8.80 -13.11
N THR A 98 6.58 8.39 -11.85
CA THR A 98 7.03 7.03 -11.53
C THR A 98 5.99 6.00 -11.92
N LEU A 99 4.72 6.23 -11.55
CA LEU A 99 3.62 5.31 -11.90
C LEU A 99 3.41 5.25 -13.42
N PHE A 100 3.46 6.39 -14.08
CA PHE A 100 3.38 6.45 -15.55
C PHE A 100 4.49 5.66 -16.21
N TRP A 101 5.72 5.79 -15.71
CA TRP A 101 6.87 5.03 -16.20
C TRP A 101 6.67 3.52 -15.98
N LEU A 102 6.20 3.12 -14.80
CA LEU A 102 5.93 1.71 -14.48
C LEU A 102 4.85 1.12 -15.41
N LEU A 103 3.75 1.84 -15.64
CA LEU A 103 2.72 1.43 -16.60
C LEU A 103 3.29 1.28 -18.01
N THR A 104 4.12 2.24 -18.43
CA THR A 104 4.71 2.23 -19.77
C THR A 104 5.62 1.03 -19.99
N ASN A 105 6.42 0.64 -18.99
CA ASN A 105 7.44 -0.41 -19.14
C ASN A 105 6.99 -1.78 -18.60
N GLY A 106 5.93 -1.79 -17.78
CA GLY A 106 5.49 -3.01 -17.11
C GLY A 106 6.51 -3.54 -16.09
N VAL A 107 6.18 -4.68 -15.50
CA VAL A 107 7.08 -5.49 -14.68
C VAL A 107 6.99 -6.93 -15.16
N VAL A 108 7.43 -7.16 -16.40
CA VAL A 108 7.21 -8.42 -17.12
C VAL A 108 7.68 -9.64 -16.32
N ARG A 109 8.82 -9.53 -15.63
CA ARG A 109 9.35 -10.61 -14.78
C ARG A 109 8.42 -11.00 -13.60
N ARG A 110 7.46 -10.14 -13.25
CA ARG A 110 6.47 -10.36 -12.20
C ARG A 110 5.05 -10.50 -12.75
N GLY A 111 4.91 -10.64 -14.06
CA GLY A 111 3.62 -10.83 -14.73
C GLY A 111 2.87 -9.55 -15.08
N MET A 112 3.35 -8.35 -14.74
CA MET A 112 2.71 -7.11 -15.13
C MET A 112 3.11 -6.76 -16.58
N PRO A 113 2.15 -6.71 -17.53
CA PRO A 113 2.45 -6.45 -18.93
C PRO A 113 2.86 -4.99 -19.18
N VAL A 114 3.44 -4.77 -20.36
CA VAL A 114 3.78 -3.43 -20.89
C VAL A 114 2.53 -2.77 -21.45
N TRP A 115 2.21 -1.57 -20.96
CA TRP A 115 1.03 -0.82 -21.37
C TRP A 115 1.34 0.34 -22.31
N SER A 116 2.51 0.34 -22.96
CA SER A 116 2.92 1.39 -23.91
C SER A 116 2.01 1.49 -25.13
N LYS A 117 1.26 0.43 -25.46
CA LYS A 117 0.25 0.43 -26.53
C LYS A 117 -1.01 1.24 -26.20
N LEU A 118 -1.33 1.44 -24.92
CA LEU A 118 -2.37 2.38 -24.54
C LEU A 118 -1.93 3.81 -24.89
N PRO A 119 -2.83 4.66 -25.43
CA PRO A 119 -2.56 6.07 -25.62
C PRO A 119 -1.99 6.74 -24.38
N GLU A 120 -1.11 7.72 -24.55
CA GLU A 120 -0.49 8.41 -23.41
C GLU A 120 -1.53 8.99 -22.46
N ALA A 121 -2.59 9.60 -22.97
CA ALA A 121 -3.68 10.14 -22.16
C ALA A 121 -4.34 9.07 -21.28
N GLN A 122 -4.58 7.87 -21.81
CA GLN A 122 -5.19 6.77 -21.05
C GLN A 122 -4.27 6.28 -19.92
N ARG A 123 -2.97 6.24 -20.15
CA ARG A 123 -2.01 5.92 -19.08
C ARG A 123 -1.99 6.99 -17.99
N TRP A 124 -2.15 8.28 -18.34
CA TRP A 124 -2.29 9.35 -17.36
C TRP A 124 -3.62 9.30 -16.61
N GLN A 125 -4.73 8.91 -17.26
CA GLN A 125 -6.01 8.65 -16.61
C GLN A 125 -5.89 7.53 -15.58
N LEU A 126 -5.21 6.42 -15.92
CA LEU A 126 -4.90 5.35 -14.94
C LEU A 126 -4.10 5.89 -13.76
N VAL A 127 -3.10 6.74 -13.99
CA VAL A 127 -2.33 7.36 -12.91
C VAL A 127 -3.22 8.26 -12.05
N SER A 128 -4.13 9.05 -12.65
CA SER A 128 -5.09 9.88 -11.90
C SER A 128 -5.96 9.02 -10.99
N PHE A 129 -6.49 7.92 -11.52
CA PHE A 129 -7.31 6.97 -10.76
C PHE A 129 -6.53 6.34 -9.61
N ILE A 130 -5.31 5.81 -9.86
CA ILE A 130 -4.46 5.22 -8.81
C ILE A 130 -4.14 6.24 -7.72
N LYS A 131 -3.87 7.48 -8.08
CA LYS A 131 -3.55 8.55 -7.11
C LYS A 131 -4.77 9.11 -6.39
N SER A 132 -5.98 8.87 -6.87
CA SER A 132 -7.22 9.18 -6.16
C SER A 132 -7.58 8.17 -5.08
N MET A 133 -6.94 6.98 -5.09
CA MET A 133 -7.09 5.98 -4.05
C MET A 133 -6.33 6.44 -2.81
N THR A 134 -6.92 7.29 -2.01
CA THR A 134 -6.36 7.63 -0.69
C THR A 134 -6.34 6.37 0.16
N PRO A 135 -5.26 6.05 0.88
CA PRO A 135 -5.35 5.07 1.95
C PRO A 135 -6.49 5.53 2.85
N THR A 136 -7.54 4.72 2.96
CA THR A 136 -8.59 4.99 3.92
C THR A 136 -7.87 4.98 5.27
N SER A 137 -7.62 6.16 5.84
CA SER A 137 -7.37 6.23 7.28
C SER A 137 -8.51 5.43 7.87
N LYS A 138 -8.17 4.28 8.51
CA LYS A 138 -9.10 3.50 9.31
C LYS A 138 -10.06 4.49 9.96
N PRO A 139 -11.39 4.35 9.80
CA PRO A 139 -12.31 5.25 10.46
C PRO A 139 -11.88 5.31 11.91
N ALA A 140 -11.36 6.47 12.34
CA ALA A 140 -11.17 6.74 13.74
C ALA A 140 -12.58 6.64 14.32
N ASP A 141 -12.77 5.57 15.09
CA ASP A 141 -13.86 5.34 16.02
C ASP A 141 -15.09 6.23 15.75
N ALA A 142 -16.07 5.67 15.04
CA ALA A 142 -17.41 6.22 15.07
C ALA A 142 -17.84 6.20 16.54
N GLU A 143 -17.60 7.30 17.22
CA GLU A 143 -18.09 7.62 18.54
C GLU A 143 -19.61 7.56 18.45
N GLN A 144 -20.16 6.47 18.95
CA GLN A 144 -21.60 6.31 19.06
C GLN A 144 -22.10 7.42 19.99
N PRO A 145 -23.04 8.25 19.56
CA PRO A 145 -23.66 9.18 20.47
C PRO A 145 -24.38 8.36 21.54
N HIS A 146 -23.89 8.46 22.78
CA HIS A 146 -24.58 7.97 23.95
C HIS A 146 -25.96 8.64 23.98
N SER A 147 -26.98 7.89 23.59
CA SER A 147 -28.37 8.28 23.85
C SER A 147 -28.56 8.29 25.35
N ALA A 148 -28.55 9.50 25.91
CA ALA A 148 -29.06 9.74 27.24
C ALA A 148 -30.55 9.37 27.28
N GLN A 149 -30.85 8.24 27.88
CA GLN A 149 -32.22 7.94 28.30
C GLN A 149 -32.48 8.61 29.63
N ARG A 150 -33.43 9.52 29.62
CA ARG A 150 -34.22 9.88 30.81
C ARG A 150 -35.49 9.05 30.78
#